data_c4c480e70d8a28b536f5eb97d31815d5
#
_entry.id   c4c480e70d8a28b536f5eb97d31815d5
#
_cell.length_a   1.000
_cell.length_b   1.000
_cell.length_c   1.000
_cell.angle_alpha   90.00
_cell.angle_beta   90.00
_cell.angle_gamma   90.00
#
_symmetry.space_group_name_H-M   'P 1'
#
loop_
_entity.id
_entity.type
_entity.pdbx_description
1 polymer ?
#
loop_
_entity_poly.entity_id
_entity_poly.type
_entity_poly.pdbx_seq_one_letter_code
_entity_poly.pdbx_strand_id
1 'polypeptide(L)'
;MFLKHNDSNKRKGHIAKANAIDIWYETFGNKGDKPLLLIMGGCCQGVLWHRSFCEQLVREGFFVIRFDHRDSGLSTSFDFELQPYNLMDMAKDIIGLLDFIGVEKVYIFGVSLGGFIAEIMAGYFSQRVYSILLLGSTCEIRPMNLAYAGKSLDENVTLSSPKQNYLDWMFQFMEIVPQSHEKKLAQRMEGWNQLSGSTFPLDAKINREMQEEFLTRVRYEQGILNHIKMLNTHHSEELIRVAPSKVQTPTVILHGSEDPIFPKDHGYALSQIIKNSTYLLVDGMGHIPSDPFYDLYIKILKQQSLL
;
A
#
# COMPACT_ATOMS: atom_id res chain seq x y z
N MET A 1 13.96 10.65 41.88
CA MET A 1 14.68 9.65 41.08
C MET A 1 13.82 9.32 39.86
N PHE A 2 13.96 10.10 38.78
CA PHE A 2 13.16 9.96 37.60
C PHE A 2 13.76 8.86 36.72
N LEU A 3 13.00 7.80 36.53
CA LEU A 3 13.33 6.74 35.57
C LEU A 3 13.36 7.33 34.19
N LYS A 4 14.54 7.48 33.60
CA LYS A 4 14.72 7.73 32.18
C LYS A 4 14.17 6.49 31.43
N HIS A 5 12.98 6.62 30.86
CA HIS A 5 12.52 5.66 29.86
C HIS A 5 13.47 5.74 28.68
N ASN A 6 14.13 4.64 28.43
CA ASN A 6 15.12 4.46 27.38
C ASN A 6 14.38 4.44 26.02
N ASP A 7 14.31 5.59 25.38
CA ASP A 7 13.61 5.85 24.10
C ASP A 7 14.37 5.32 22.86
N SER A 8 15.43 4.51 23.09
CA SER A 8 16.32 4.00 22.05
C SER A 8 15.76 2.84 21.20
N ASN A 9 14.52 2.39 21.47
CA ASN A 9 13.90 1.25 20.79
C ASN A 9 12.87 1.65 19.70
N LYS A 10 12.63 2.94 19.46
CA LYS A 10 11.53 3.44 18.61
C LYS A 10 11.87 3.65 17.14
N ARG A 11 13.10 3.42 16.68
CA ARG A 11 13.48 3.55 15.27
C ARG A 11 14.26 2.33 14.81
N LYS A 12 13.64 1.18 14.87
CA LYS A 12 14.20 -0.04 14.28
C LYS A 12 13.95 -0.02 12.79
N GLY A 13 15.01 0.10 12.01
CA GLY A 13 14.99 0.05 10.55
C GLY A 13 16.32 0.48 10.00
N HIS A 14 16.51 0.25 8.73
CA HIS A 14 17.76 0.48 8.02
C HIS A 14 17.52 1.39 6.82
N ILE A 15 18.59 1.96 6.28
CA ILE A 15 18.57 2.71 5.02
C ILE A 15 19.32 1.88 3.98
N ALA A 16 18.63 1.57 2.88
CA ALA A 16 19.25 1.01 1.68
C ALA A 16 19.57 2.12 0.68
N LYS A 17 20.74 2.04 0.06
CA LYS A 17 21.06 2.82 -1.14
C LYS A 17 20.60 2.02 -2.35
N ALA A 18 19.46 2.38 -2.93
CA ALA A 18 18.83 1.65 -4.01
C ALA A 18 18.34 2.61 -5.08
N ASN A 19 18.56 2.30 -6.35
CA ASN A 19 18.13 3.14 -7.47
C ASN A 19 18.50 4.63 -7.32
N ALA A 20 19.70 4.91 -6.79
CA ALA A 20 20.27 6.23 -6.50
C ALA A 20 19.52 7.04 -5.41
N ILE A 21 18.67 6.42 -4.60
CA ILE A 21 17.96 7.04 -3.49
C ILE A 21 18.17 6.28 -2.18
N ASP A 22 17.82 6.92 -1.07
CA ASP A 22 17.76 6.31 0.25
C ASP A 22 16.36 5.75 0.46
N ILE A 23 16.26 4.46 0.76
CA ILE A 23 15.01 3.77 1.08
C ILE A 23 15.09 3.25 2.51
N TRP A 24 14.19 3.71 3.36
CA TRP A 24 14.01 3.08 4.66
C TRP A 24 13.30 1.75 4.53
N TYR A 25 13.82 0.74 5.24
CA TYR A 25 13.18 -0.57 5.33
C TYR A 25 13.37 -1.20 6.70
N GLU A 26 12.52 -2.16 7.03
CA GLU A 26 12.62 -3.02 8.20
C GLU A 26 12.35 -4.46 7.80
N THR A 27 13.05 -5.40 8.45
CA THR A 27 12.87 -6.84 8.21
C THR A 27 12.52 -7.55 9.50
N PHE A 28 11.75 -8.62 9.38
CA PHE A 28 11.33 -9.49 10.48
C PHE A 28 11.56 -10.94 10.11
N GLY A 29 11.96 -11.78 11.06
CA GLY A 29 12.24 -13.21 10.84
C GLY A 29 13.64 -13.48 10.35
N ASN A 30 13.87 -14.69 9.86
CA ASN A 30 15.19 -15.15 9.40
C ASN A 30 15.28 -14.99 7.88
N LYS A 31 16.42 -14.52 7.38
CA LYS A 31 16.65 -14.31 5.94
C LYS A 31 16.55 -15.60 5.11
N GLY A 32 16.71 -16.78 5.75
CA GLY A 32 16.54 -18.09 5.10
C GLY A 32 15.08 -18.55 4.94
N ASP A 33 14.13 -17.83 5.55
CA ASP A 33 12.70 -18.12 5.42
C ASP A 33 12.14 -17.56 4.10
N LYS A 34 10.84 -17.83 3.81
CA LYS A 34 10.17 -17.39 2.59
C LYS A 34 10.09 -15.85 2.52
N PRO A 35 10.74 -15.18 1.56
CA PRO A 35 10.77 -13.72 1.53
C PRO A 35 9.43 -13.14 1.07
N LEU A 36 8.82 -12.34 1.95
CA LEU A 36 7.56 -11.65 1.72
C LEU A 36 7.77 -10.14 1.78
N LEU A 37 7.45 -9.47 0.68
CA LEU A 37 7.49 -8.02 0.56
C LEU A 37 6.08 -7.45 0.77
N LEU A 38 5.95 -6.52 1.70
CA LEU A 38 4.73 -5.77 1.99
C LEU A 38 4.82 -4.38 1.35
N ILE A 39 3.98 -4.10 0.34
CA ILE A 39 3.95 -2.84 -0.40
C ILE A 39 2.69 -2.06 0.01
N MET A 40 2.88 -0.96 0.73
CA MET A 40 1.78 -0.13 1.23
C MET A 40 1.17 0.74 0.12
N GLY A 41 -0.02 1.27 0.39
CA GLY A 41 -0.74 2.19 -0.50
C GLY A 41 -0.10 3.57 -0.64
N GLY A 42 -0.63 4.39 -1.53
CA GLY A 42 -0.19 5.76 -1.75
C GLY A 42 -0.35 6.64 -0.49
N CYS A 43 0.49 7.66 -0.36
CA CYS A 43 0.50 8.60 0.78
C CYS A 43 0.75 7.93 2.15
N CYS A 44 1.22 6.69 2.16
CA CYS A 44 1.43 5.87 3.35
C CYS A 44 2.90 5.54 3.57
N GLN A 45 3.24 5.17 4.81
CA GLN A 45 4.55 4.67 5.19
C GLN A 45 4.47 3.16 5.44
N GLY A 46 5.59 2.45 5.31
CA GLY A 46 5.68 1.01 5.57
C GLY A 46 5.28 0.59 6.99
N VAL A 47 5.37 1.49 7.96
CA VAL A 47 4.97 1.23 9.35
C VAL A 47 3.47 1.00 9.54
N LEU A 48 2.64 1.38 8.55
CA LEU A 48 1.20 1.07 8.55
C LEU A 48 0.90 -0.42 8.29
N TRP A 49 1.89 -1.21 7.88
CA TRP A 49 1.90 -2.64 8.14
C TRP A 49 2.26 -2.85 9.61
N HIS A 50 1.25 -2.97 10.47
CA HIS A 50 1.47 -3.03 11.92
C HIS A 50 2.44 -4.15 12.30
N ARG A 51 3.30 -3.87 13.29
CA ARG A 51 4.34 -4.81 13.75
C ARG A 51 3.77 -6.18 14.13
N SER A 52 2.61 -6.22 14.81
CA SER A 52 1.99 -7.49 15.20
C SER A 52 1.62 -8.36 14.01
N PHE A 53 1.21 -7.77 12.87
CA PHE A 53 0.96 -8.50 11.63
C PHE A 53 2.26 -9.07 11.05
N CYS A 54 3.32 -8.26 10.99
CA CYS A 54 4.63 -8.74 10.54
C CYS A 54 5.13 -9.90 11.40
N GLU A 55 4.97 -9.82 12.73
CA GLU A 55 5.36 -10.88 13.66
C GLU A 55 4.49 -12.14 13.53
N GLN A 56 3.20 -12.00 13.18
CA GLN A 56 2.35 -13.14 12.85
C GLN A 56 2.83 -13.85 11.59
N LEU A 57 3.19 -13.11 10.54
CA LEU A 57 3.75 -13.68 9.31
C LEU A 57 5.08 -14.41 9.56
N VAL A 58 5.93 -13.88 10.45
CA VAL A 58 7.18 -14.56 10.87
C VAL A 58 6.90 -15.91 11.52
N ARG A 59 5.89 -15.99 12.40
CA ARG A 59 5.49 -17.28 13.02
C ARG A 59 5.03 -18.32 11.99
N GLU A 60 4.60 -17.86 10.81
CA GLU A 60 4.19 -18.71 9.70
C GLU A 60 5.32 -19.01 8.69
N GLY A 61 6.56 -18.68 9.04
CA GLY A 61 7.77 -19.01 8.26
C GLY A 61 8.07 -18.03 7.13
N PHE A 62 7.68 -16.76 7.29
CA PHE A 62 8.05 -15.71 6.33
C PHE A 62 9.21 -14.85 6.87
N PHE A 63 10.12 -14.50 5.96
CA PHE A 63 11.01 -13.35 6.11
C PHE A 63 10.32 -12.12 5.56
N VAL A 64 9.81 -11.27 6.44
CA VAL A 64 8.97 -10.13 6.08
C VAL A 64 9.80 -8.88 5.87
N ILE A 65 9.53 -8.16 4.77
CA ILE A 65 10.18 -6.90 4.40
C ILE A 65 9.07 -5.85 4.28
N ARG A 66 9.14 -4.76 5.05
CA ARG A 66 8.34 -3.54 4.87
C ARG A 66 9.27 -2.34 4.66
N PHE A 67 8.82 -1.34 3.91
CA PHE A 67 9.65 -0.20 3.54
C PHE A 67 8.81 1.06 3.34
N ASP A 68 9.45 2.21 3.34
CA ASP A 68 8.83 3.47 2.94
C ASP A 68 9.09 3.73 1.44
N HIS A 69 8.04 4.04 0.70
CA HIS A 69 8.18 4.52 -0.67
C HIS A 69 9.02 5.81 -0.73
N ARG A 70 9.57 6.15 -1.91
CA ARG A 70 10.02 7.52 -2.17
C ARG A 70 8.92 8.51 -1.75
N ASP A 71 9.30 9.69 -1.29
CA ASP A 71 8.39 10.74 -0.78
C ASP A 71 7.59 10.35 0.48
N SER A 72 7.96 9.26 1.15
CA SER A 72 7.26 8.79 2.34
C SER A 72 8.24 8.51 3.48
N GLY A 73 7.82 8.82 4.71
CA GLY A 73 8.50 8.47 5.95
C GLY A 73 9.96 8.91 6.02
N LEU A 74 10.86 7.94 6.04
CA LEU A 74 12.30 8.17 6.17
C LEU A 74 13.07 7.95 4.85
N SER A 75 12.38 7.63 3.76
CA SER A 75 12.94 7.52 2.41
C SER A 75 13.19 8.89 1.79
N THR A 76 13.93 8.92 0.68
CA THR A 76 14.21 10.16 -0.07
C THR A 76 12.94 10.83 -0.55
N SER A 77 12.86 12.14 -0.36
CA SER A 77 11.79 13.00 -0.89
C SER A 77 12.29 13.86 -2.03
N PHE A 78 11.39 14.14 -2.98
CA PHE A 78 11.67 14.87 -4.20
C PHE A 78 10.89 16.19 -4.29
N ASP A 79 11.41 17.14 -5.02
CA ASP A 79 10.63 18.17 -5.66
C ASP A 79 10.06 17.56 -6.96
N PHE A 80 8.78 17.22 -6.97
CA PHE A 80 8.17 16.51 -8.10
C PHE A 80 8.17 17.32 -9.40
N GLU A 81 8.13 18.64 -9.31
CA GLU A 81 8.15 19.51 -10.50
C GLU A 81 9.52 19.52 -11.17
N LEU A 82 10.60 19.39 -10.38
CA LEU A 82 11.97 19.35 -10.89
C LEU A 82 12.41 17.92 -11.24
N GLN A 83 11.91 16.93 -10.54
CA GLN A 83 12.30 15.52 -10.66
C GLN A 83 11.06 14.62 -10.67
N PRO A 84 10.24 14.71 -11.73
CA PRO A 84 9.07 13.86 -11.85
C PRO A 84 9.46 12.39 -11.97
N TYR A 85 8.64 11.53 -11.44
CA TYR A 85 8.79 10.08 -11.51
C TYR A 85 7.43 9.41 -11.77
N ASN A 86 7.46 8.11 -12.02
CA ASN A 86 6.28 7.31 -12.31
C ASN A 86 6.30 5.98 -11.57
N LEU A 87 5.27 5.16 -11.75
CA LEU A 87 5.13 3.86 -11.10
C LEU A 87 6.27 2.87 -11.43
N MET A 88 6.85 2.95 -12.64
CA MET A 88 7.99 2.12 -13.02
C MET A 88 9.24 2.48 -12.22
N ASP A 89 9.45 3.76 -11.91
CA ASP A 89 10.57 4.20 -11.06
C ASP A 89 10.39 3.67 -9.63
N MET A 90 9.16 3.67 -9.10
CA MET A 90 8.86 3.07 -7.79
C MET A 90 9.08 1.54 -7.78
N ALA A 91 8.74 0.85 -8.87
CA ALA A 91 9.04 -0.58 -9.01
C ALA A 91 10.56 -0.84 -9.04
N LYS A 92 11.33 0.00 -9.75
CA LYS A 92 12.81 -0.08 -9.76
C LYS A 92 13.44 0.20 -8.40
N ASP A 93 12.85 1.09 -7.59
CA ASP A 93 13.29 1.31 -6.21
C ASP A 93 13.24 0.02 -5.39
N ILE A 94 12.13 -0.71 -5.55
CA ILE A 94 11.94 -1.99 -4.85
C ILE A 94 12.93 -3.04 -5.35
N ILE A 95 13.15 -3.13 -6.67
CA ILE A 95 14.16 -4.05 -7.22
C ILE A 95 15.54 -3.71 -6.62
N GLY A 96 15.93 -2.44 -6.59
CA GLY A 96 17.17 -2.00 -5.97
C GLY A 96 17.24 -2.30 -4.46
N LEU A 97 16.12 -2.16 -3.73
CA LEU A 97 16.04 -2.54 -2.32
C LEU A 97 16.25 -4.05 -2.13
N LEU A 98 15.61 -4.89 -2.94
CA LEU A 98 15.78 -6.35 -2.89
C LEU A 98 17.22 -6.75 -3.20
N ASP A 99 17.86 -6.12 -4.19
CA ASP A 99 19.28 -6.34 -4.54
C ASP A 99 20.19 -5.95 -3.38
N PHE A 100 19.93 -4.79 -2.73
CA PHE A 100 20.69 -4.34 -1.57
C PHE A 100 20.59 -5.32 -0.39
N ILE A 101 19.40 -5.86 -0.13
CA ILE A 101 19.19 -6.85 0.95
C ILE A 101 19.74 -8.23 0.55
N GLY A 102 19.99 -8.47 -0.74
CA GLY A 102 20.40 -9.76 -1.30
C GLY A 102 19.23 -10.78 -1.31
N VAL A 103 18.05 -10.32 -1.74
CA VAL A 103 16.84 -11.13 -1.93
C VAL A 103 16.55 -11.21 -3.43
N GLU A 104 16.68 -12.40 -3.99
CA GLU A 104 16.53 -12.59 -5.43
C GLU A 104 15.07 -12.57 -5.89
N LYS A 105 14.17 -13.21 -5.12
CA LYS A 105 12.77 -13.38 -5.51
C LYS A 105 11.87 -13.34 -4.29
N VAL A 106 10.66 -12.76 -4.42
CA VAL A 106 9.75 -12.51 -3.30
C VAL A 106 8.31 -12.94 -3.59
N TYR A 107 7.55 -13.27 -2.54
CA TYR A 107 6.10 -13.14 -2.50
C TYR A 107 5.76 -11.68 -2.24
N ILE A 108 4.66 -11.17 -2.80
CA ILE A 108 4.26 -9.77 -2.62
C ILE A 108 2.85 -9.69 -2.06
N PHE A 109 2.65 -8.84 -1.06
CA PHE A 109 1.33 -8.35 -0.67
C PHE A 109 1.29 -6.84 -0.92
N GLY A 110 0.54 -6.41 -1.93
CA GLY A 110 0.39 -5.02 -2.35
C GLY A 110 -1.02 -4.49 -2.12
N VAL A 111 -1.11 -3.27 -1.58
CA VAL A 111 -2.38 -2.60 -1.29
C VAL A 111 -2.49 -1.33 -2.12
N SER A 112 -3.62 -1.13 -2.85
CA SER A 112 -3.88 0.11 -3.60
C SER A 112 -2.70 0.43 -4.54
N LEU A 113 -2.03 1.59 -4.41
CA LEU A 113 -0.79 1.92 -5.13
C LEU A 113 0.25 0.79 -5.04
N GLY A 114 0.39 0.15 -3.89
CA GLY A 114 1.27 -1.02 -3.73
C GLY A 114 0.83 -2.20 -4.60
N GLY A 115 -0.45 -2.33 -4.88
CA GLY A 115 -0.99 -3.29 -5.83
C GLY A 115 -0.56 -2.97 -7.27
N PHE A 116 -0.65 -1.71 -7.72
CA PHE A 116 -0.18 -1.29 -9.04
C PHE A 116 1.31 -1.59 -9.23
N ILE A 117 2.12 -1.31 -8.20
CA ILE A 117 3.55 -1.62 -8.24
C ILE A 117 3.79 -3.13 -8.27
N ALA A 118 3.02 -3.93 -7.51
CA ALA A 118 3.10 -5.40 -7.54
C ALA A 118 2.77 -5.96 -8.93
N GLU A 119 1.76 -5.42 -9.62
CA GLU A 119 1.39 -5.77 -10.99
C GLU A 119 2.52 -5.42 -11.97
N ILE A 120 3.14 -4.24 -11.83
CA ILE A 120 4.31 -3.85 -12.62
C ILE A 120 5.49 -4.79 -12.37
N MET A 121 5.77 -5.12 -11.10
CA MET A 121 6.84 -6.06 -10.76
C MET A 121 6.57 -7.45 -11.36
N ALA A 122 5.34 -7.96 -11.24
CA ALA A 122 4.97 -9.27 -11.77
C ALA A 122 4.95 -9.30 -13.32
N GLY A 123 4.59 -8.18 -13.98
CA GLY A 123 4.53 -8.09 -15.43
C GLY A 123 5.87 -7.80 -16.12
N TYR A 124 6.73 -7.00 -15.50
CA TYR A 124 7.98 -6.54 -16.12
C TYR A 124 9.26 -7.11 -15.48
N PHE A 125 9.16 -7.62 -14.25
CA PHE A 125 10.26 -8.23 -13.50
C PHE A 125 9.84 -9.60 -12.94
N SER A 126 9.14 -10.40 -13.73
CA SER A 126 8.48 -11.65 -13.31
C SER A 126 9.45 -12.65 -12.65
N GLN A 127 10.72 -12.67 -13.06
CA GLN A 127 11.77 -13.48 -12.45
C GLN A 127 12.04 -13.14 -10.98
N ARG A 128 11.60 -11.95 -10.52
CA ARG A 128 11.77 -11.46 -9.13
C ARG A 128 10.54 -11.74 -8.25
N VAL A 129 9.46 -12.33 -8.79
CA VAL A 129 8.18 -12.47 -8.09
C VAL A 129 7.67 -13.90 -8.13
N TYR A 130 7.44 -14.51 -6.96
CA TYR A 130 6.83 -15.85 -6.84
C TYR A 130 5.33 -15.82 -7.07
N SER A 131 4.62 -14.98 -6.33
CA SER A 131 3.19 -14.72 -6.43
C SER A 131 2.85 -13.35 -5.88
N ILE A 132 1.66 -12.84 -6.22
CA ILE A 132 1.15 -11.57 -5.70
C ILE A 132 -0.22 -11.74 -5.05
N LEU A 133 -0.42 -11.10 -3.89
CA LEU A 133 -1.70 -10.83 -3.26
C LEU A 133 -1.98 -9.34 -3.41
N LEU A 134 -3.08 -9.00 -4.04
CA LEU A 134 -3.53 -7.62 -4.28
C LEU A 134 -4.73 -7.33 -3.39
N LEU A 135 -4.74 -6.20 -2.69
CA LEU A 135 -5.88 -5.70 -1.93
C LEU A 135 -6.25 -4.29 -2.42
N GLY A 136 -7.52 -4.08 -2.78
CA GLY A 136 -8.01 -2.78 -3.19
C GLY A 136 -7.24 -2.21 -4.39
N SER A 137 -6.95 -3.05 -5.41
CA SER A 137 -6.28 -2.65 -6.65
C SER A 137 -7.27 -2.49 -7.80
N THR A 138 -6.84 -1.85 -8.89
CA THR A 138 -7.64 -1.61 -10.09
C THR A 138 -6.78 -1.66 -11.35
N CYS A 139 -7.43 -1.94 -12.48
CA CYS A 139 -6.84 -1.76 -13.82
C CYS A 139 -7.20 -0.40 -14.45
N GLU A 140 -7.94 0.45 -13.73
CA GLU A 140 -8.43 1.73 -14.25
C GLU A 140 -8.57 2.76 -13.13
N ILE A 141 -7.68 3.75 -13.09
CA ILE A 141 -7.65 4.75 -12.02
C ILE A 141 -8.41 6.03 -12.34
N ARG A 142 -8.77 6.26 -13.61
CA ARG A 142 -9.45 7.50 -14.03
C ARG A 142 -10.74 7.80 -13.26
N PRO A 143 -11.60 6.82 -12.88
CA PRO A 143 -12.76 7.10 -12.03
C PRO A 143 -12.40 7.83 -10.73
N MET A 144 -11.34 7.39 -10.06
CA MET A 144 -10.84 8.02 -8.84
C MET A 144 -10.26 9.41 -9.12
N ASN A 145 -9.39 9.54 -10.13
CA ASN A 145 -8.75 10.80 -10.48
C ASN A 145 -9.78 11.88 -10.86
N LEU A 146 -10.79 11.52 -11.66
CA LEU A 146 -11.86 12.43 -12.07
C LEU A 146 -12.72 12.85 -10.86
N ALA A 147 -13.11 11.90 -10.00
CA ALA A 147 -13.91 12.18 -8.82
C ALA A 147 -13.16 13.11 -7.83
N TYR A 148 -11.88 12.87 -7.60
CA TYR A 148 -11.06 13.73 -6.73
C TYR A 148 -10.82 15.13 -7.32
N ALA A 149 -10.88 15.27 -8.63
CA ALA A 149 -10.85 16.57 -9.32
C ALA A 149 -12.23 17.23 -9.42
N GLY A 150 -13.29 16.65 -8.85
CA GLY A 150 -14.67 17.15 -8.95
C GLY A 150 -15.25 17.09 -10.36
N LYS A 151 -14.75 16.17 -11.20
CA LYS A 151 -15.16 15.98 -12.59
C LYS A 151 -16.06 14.77 -12.75
N SER A 152 -16.97 14.82 -13.71
CA SER A 152 -17.80 13.69 -14.12
C SER A 152 -16.98 12.64 -14.85
N LEU A 153 -17.45 11.39 -14.82
CA LEU A 153 -16.85 10.31 -15.61
C LEU A 153 -16.98 10.60 -17.11
N ASP A 154 -15.93 10.28 -17.85
CA ASP A 154 -15.97 10.25 -19.31
C ASP A 154 -16.80 9.04 -19.79
N GLU A 155 -17.46 9.16 -20.95
CA GLU A 155 -18.29 8.09 -21.53
C GLU A 155 -17.53 6.75 -21.76
N ASN A 156 -16.21 6.81 -21.89
CA ASN A 156 -15.35 5.65 -22.12
C ASN A 156 -14.86 4.99 -20.82
N VAL A 157 -15.26 5.50 -19.65
CA VAL A 157 -14.90 4.96 -18.34
C VAL A 157 -16.07 4.18 -17.79
N THR A 158 -15.93 2.87 -17.68
CA THR A 158 -17.02 1.94 -17.32
C THR A 158 -17.01 1.51 -15.86
N LEU A 159 -15.89 1.70 -15.15
CA LEU A 159 -15.80 1.35 -13.74
C LEU A 159 -16.36 2.46 -12.86
N SER A 160 -16.86 2.07 -11.70
CA SER A 160 -17.52 2.98 -10.76
C SER A 160 -16.58 4.02 -10.17
N SER A 161 -17.08 5.22 -9.91
CA SER A 161 -16.38 6.20 -9.08
C SER A 161 -16.29 5.75 -7.63
N PRO A 162 -15.39 6.33 -6.82
CA PRO A 162 -15.44 6.20 -5.36
C PRO A 162 -16.83 6.49 -4.82
N LYS A 163 -17.18 5.85 -3.70
CA LYS A 163 -18.51 6.01 -3.08
C LYS A 163 -18.77 7.49 -2.72
N GLN A 164 -19.96 8.01 -3.05
CA GLN A 164 -20.27 9.43 -2.87
C GLN A 164 -20.15 9.88 -1.41
N ASN A 165 -20.63 9.08 -0.47
CA ASN A 165 -20.51 9.39 0.96
C ASN A 165 -19.05 9.49 1.44
N TYR A 166 -18.15 8.72 0.86
CA TYR A 166 -16.71 8.84 1.12
C TYR A 166 -16.13 10.11 0.52
N LEU A 167 -16.50 10.48 -0.71
CA LEU A 167 -16.07 11.73 -1.35
C LEU A 167 -16.53 12.95 -0.55
N ASP A 168 -17.79 12.98 -0.13
CA ASP A 168 -18.36 14.08 0.67
C ASP A 168 -17.60 14.23 2.00
N TRP A 169 -17.34 13.10 2.68
CA TRP A 169 -16.55 13.08 3.90
C TRP A 169 -15.10 13.55 3.64
N MET A 170 -14.45 13.01 2.61
CA MET A 170 -13.05 13.30 2.28
C MET A 170 -12.84 14.79 1.99
N PHE A 171 -13.70 15.41 1.20
CA PHE A 171 -13.58 16.84 0.90
C PHE A 171 -13.72 17.71 2.16
N GLN A 172 -14.70 17.43 3.02
CA GLN A 172 -14.84 18.12 4.29
C GLN A 172 -13.64 17.89 5.22
N PHE A 173 -13.15 16.67 5.27
CA PHE A 173 -12.03 16.27 6.10
C PHE A 173 -10.72 16.96 5.68
N MET A 174 -10.48 17.15 4.38
CA MET A 174 -9.29 17.82 3.85
C MET A 174 -9.25 19.32 4.16
N GLU A 175 -10.40 19.97 4.42
CA GLU A 175 -10.46 21.37 4.83
C GLU A 175 -10.01 21.60 6.28
N ILE A 176 -9.97 20.54 7.08
CA ILE A 176 -9.59 20.61 8.50
C ILE A 176 -8.07 20.63 8.64
N VAL A 177 -7.50 21.75 9.06
CA VAL A 177 -6.08 21.85 9.41
C VAL A 177 -5.89 21.64 10.91
N PRO A 178 -5.38 20.47 11.35
CA PRO A 178 -5.25 20.17 12.77
C PRO A 178 -4.16 21.02 13.42
N GLN A 179 -4.47 21.65 14.56
CA GLN A 179 -3.62 22.63 15.25
C GLN A 179 -2.73 22.01 16.35
N SER A 180 -2.82 20.71 16.59
CA SER A 180 -2.00 20.02 17.60
C SER A 180 -1.70 18.58 17.17
N HIS A 181 -0.68 17.98 17.79
CA HIS A 181 -0.33 16.58 17.55
C HIS A 181 -1.54 15.65 17.79
N GLU A 182 -2.26 15.81 18.89
CA GLU A 182 -3.45 14.99 19.22
C GLU A 182 -4.56 15.15 18.16
N LYS A 183 -4.76 16.34 17.64
CA LYS A 183 -5.73 16.57 16.54
C LYS A 183 -5.25 15.94 15.23
N LYS A 184 -3.95 16.03 14.91
CA LYS A 184 -3.37 15.33 13.76
C LYS A 184 -3.54 13.81 13.88
N LEU A 185 -3.29 13.26 15.06
CA LEU A 185 -3.47 11.84 15.34
C LEU A 185 -4.93 11.40 15.19
N ALA A 186 -5.85 12.12 15.83
CA ALA A 186 -7.29 11.82 15.75
C ALA A 186 -7.78 11.88 14.29
N GLN A 187 -7.35 12.89 13.53
CA GLN A 187 -7.67 13.02 12.12
C GLN A 187 -7.16 11.83 11.30
N ARG A 188 -5.93 11.39 11.51
CA ARG A 188 -5.38 10.23 10.80
C ARG A 188 -6.07 8.93 11.17
N MET A 189 -6.37 8.74 12.47
CA MET A 189 -7.14 7.57 12.94
C MET A 189 -8.52 7.52 12.29
N GLU A 190 -9.20 8.65 12.23
CA GLU A 190 -10.51 8.76 11.57
C GLU A 190 -10.40 8.43 10.07
N GLY A 191 -9.43 9.01 9.35
CA GLY A 191 -9.18 8.70 7.94
C GLY A 191 -8.95 7.20 7.70
N TRP A 192 -8.22 6.55 8.60
CA TRP A 192 -7.96 5.11 8.51
C TRP A 192 -9.22 4.28 8.78
N ASN A 193 -10.06 4.70 9.75
CA ASN A 193 -11.36 4.08 10.02
C ASN A 193 -12.31 4.15 8.81
N GLN A 194 -12.37 5.30 8.12
CA GLN A 194 -13.20 5.46 6.92
C GLN A 194 -12.80 4.50 5.78
N LEU A 195 -11.54 4.09 5.74
CA LEU A 195 -11.03 3.18 4.73
C LEU A 195 -11.14 1.69 5.12
N SER A 196 -11.35 1.36 6.40
CA SER A 196 -11.36 -0.03 6.87
C SER A 196 -12.64 -0.80 6.57
N GLY A 197 -13.73 -0.10 6.28
CA GLY A 197 -15.08 -0.63 6.27
C GLY A 197 -15.77 -0.47 7.63
N SER A 198 -17.08 -0.54 7.65
CA SER A 198 -17.90 -0.30 8.85
C SER A 198 -18.30 -1.57 9.61
N THR A 199 -18.35 -2.70 8.91
CA THR A 199 -18.82 -3.98 9.48
C THR A 199 -17.80 -4.57 10.47
N PHE A 200 -16.52 -4.44 10.19
CA PHE A 200 -15.44 -4.95 11.05
C PHE A 200 -14.48 -3.80 11.41
N PRO A 201 -14.76 -3.08 12.51
CA PRO A 201 -13.96 -1.92 12.90
C PRO A 201 -12.54 -2.33 13.27
N LEU A 202 -11.59 -1.43 13.01
CA LEU A 202 -10.21 -1.57 13.45
C LEU A 202 -10.09 -1.61 14.97
N ASP A 203 -9.15 -2.37 15.49
CA ASP A 203 -8.71 -2.21 16.88
C ASP A 203 -8.16 -0.79 17.08
N ALA A 204 -8.78 -0.04 17.98
CA ALA A 204 -8.43 1.36 18.22
C ALA A 204 -6.99 1.55 18.73
N LYS A 205 -6.45 0.56 19.45
CA LYS A 205 -5.07 0.58 19.95
C LYS A 205 -4.10 0.36 18.80
N ILE A 206 -4.34 -0.63 17.94
CA ILE A 206 -3.53 -0.89 16.76
C ILE A 206 -3.54 0.33 15.83
N ASN A 207 -4.71 0.90 15.55
CA ASN A 207 -4.82 2.11 14.73
C ASN A 207 -4.02 3.26 15.35
N ARG A 208 -4.18 3.52 16.66
CA ARG A 208 -3.43 4.57 17.36
C ARG A 208 -1.91 4.35 17.26
N GLU A 209 -1.42 3.16 17.54
CA GLU A 209 0.01 2.82 17.47
C GLU A 209 0.60 3.07 16.09
N MET A 210 -0.10 2.65 15.02
CA MET A 210 0.31 2.89 13.64
C MET A 210 0.38 4.39 13.30
N GLN A 211 -0.65 5.16 13.68
CA GLN A 211 -0.71 6.58 13.32
C GLN A 211 0.27 7.42 14.15
N GLU A 212 0.52 7.07 15.41
CA GLU A 212 1.59 7.69 16.22
C GLU A 212 2.97 7.43 15.60
N GLU A 213 3.28 6.19 15.25
CA GLU A 213 4.54 5.86 14.59
C GLU A 213 4.68 6.62 13.27
N PHE A 214 3.61 6.68 12.46
CA PHE A 214 3.59 7.45 11.23
C PHE A 214 3.94 8.92 11.47
N LEU A 215 3.26 9.60 12.39
CA LEU A 215 3.46 11.03 12.65
C LEU A 215 4.87 11.36 13.15
N THR A 216 5.49 10.47 13.93
CA THR A 216 6.86 10.69 14.44
C THR A 216 7.93 10.55 13.34
N ARG A 217 7.57 10.02 12.16
CA ARG A 217 8.50 9.70 11.07
C ARG A 217 8.35 10.62 9.85
N VAL A 218 7.37 11.51 9.83
CA VAL A 218 7.16 12.46 8.73
C VAL A 218 8.34 13.45 8.69
N ARG A 219 9.15 13.38 7.64
CA ARG A 219 10.25 14.32 7.40
C ARG A 219 9.88 15.45 6.45
N TYR A 220 9.02 15.14 5.48
CA TYR A 220 8.59 16.07 4.45
C TYR A 220 7.09 15.93 4.25
N GLU A 221 6.31 16.82 4.88
CA GLU A 221 4.84 16.71 4.92
C GLU A 221 4.20 16.74 3.52
N GLN A 222 4.79 17.48 2.58
CA GLN A 222 4.26 17.60 1.22
C GLN A 222 4.64 16.42 0.31
N GLY A 223 5.65 15.62 0.68
CA GLY A 223 6.14 14.51 -0.14
C GLY A 223 5.05 13.51 -0.49
N ILE A 224 4.21 13.17 0.48
CA ILE A 224 3.10 12.23 0.25
C ILE A 224 2.12 12.68 -0.85
N LEU A 225 1.97 13.99 -1.07
CA LEU A 225 1.14 14.54 -2.15
C LEU A 225 1.74 14.27 -3.54
N ASN A 226 3.04 14.01 -3.63
CA ASN A 226 3.69 13.65 -4.88
C ASN A 226 3.17 12.30 -5.42
N HIS A 227 2.74 11.37 -4.54
CA HIS A 227 2.08 10.14 -4.97
C HIS A 227 0.77 10.44 -5.73
N ILE A 228 -0.01 11.43 -5.28
CA ILE A 228 -1.24 11.84 -5.96
C ILE A 228 -0.91 12.49 -7.30
N LYS A 229 0.07 13.40 -7.36
CA LYS A 229 0.53 14.02 -8.59
C LYS A 229 1.00 12.96 -9.60
N MET A 230 1.82 12.00 -9.15
CA MET A 230 2.33 10.91 -9.97
C MET A 230 1.20 10.04 -10.53
N LEU A 231 0.20 9.67 -9.73
CA LEU A 231 -0.95 8.87 -10.16
C LEU A 231 -1.84 9.59 -11.18
N ASN A 232 -1.84 10.93 -11.18
CA ASN A 232 -2.57 11.74 -12.17
C ASN A 232 -1.79 11.96 -13.47
N THR A 233 -0.59 11.37 -13.64
CA THR A 233 0.14 11.46 -14.89
C THR A 233 -0.39 10.46 -15.91
N HIS A 234 -0.45 10.85 -17.18
CA HIS A 234 -0.86 9.95 -18.27
C HIS A 234 -0.03 8.65 -18.31
N HIS A 235 1.27 8.75 -18.01
CA HIS A 235 2.16 7.59 -17.97
C HIS A 235 1.81 6.59 -16.88
N SER A 236 1.44 7.07 -15.68
CA SER A 236 0.99 6.20 -14.58
C SER A 236 -0.37 5.56 -14.88
N GLU A 237 -1.31 6.32 -15.47
CA GLU A 237 -2.60 5.78 -15.92
C GLU A 237 -2.42 4.68 -16.96
N GLU A 238 -1.51 4.88 -17.92
CA GLU A 238 -1.19 3.87 -18.93
C GLU A 238 -0.57 2.61 -18.31
N LEU A 239 0.38 2.76 -17.38
CA LEU A 239 0.99 1.62 -16.68
C LEU A 239 -0.04 0.81 -15.90
N ILE A 240 -0.95 1.45 -15.16
CA ILE A 240 -2.02 0.79 -14.41
C ILE A 240 -2.93 -0.01 -15.35
N ARG A 241 -3.22 0.50 -16.55
CA ARG A 241 -4.07 -0.19 -17.53
C ARG A 241 -3.35 -1.34 -18.23
N VAL A 242 -2.05 -1.21 -18.50
CA VAL A 242 -1.30 -2.17 -19.33
C VAL A 242 -0.63 -3.27 -18.51
N ALA A 243 -0.09 -2.95 -17.33
CA ALA A 243 0.68 -3.91 -16.53
C ALA A 243 -0.09 -5.19 -16.19
N PRO A 244 -1.38 -5.14 -15.80
CA PRO A 244 -2.15 -6.35 -15.48
C PRO A 244 -2.16 -7.39 -16.59
N SER A 245 -2.22 -6.97 -17.87
CA SER A 245 -2.23 -7.88 -19.02
C SER A 245 -0.92 -8.66 -19.22
N LYS A 246 0.17 -8.19 -18.62
CA LYS A 246 1.49 -8.83 -18.67
C LYS A 246 1.74 -9.81 -17.50
N VAL A 247 0.89 -9.78 -16.49
CA VAL A 247 1.04 -10.64 -15.31
C VAL A 247 0.73 -12.09 -15.67
N GLN A 248 1.71 -12.97 -15.50
CA GLN A 248 1.58 -14.43 -15.61
C GLN A 248 1.75 -15.13 -14.25
N THR A 249 2.26 -14.40 -13.29
CA THR A 249 2.53 -14.83 -11.92
C THR A 249 1.23 -15.22 -11.22
N PRO A 250 1.19 -16.30 -10.42
CA PRO A 250 0.03 -16.64 -9.60
C PRO A 250 -0.43 -15.44 -8.77
N THR A 251 -1.72 -15.08 -8.90
CA THR A 251 -2.28 -13.85 -8.33
C THR A 251 -3.54 -14.16 -7.55
N VAL A 252 -3.64 -13.59 -6.34
CA VAL A 252 -4.93 -13.49 -5.64
C VAL A 252 -5.33 -12.02 -5.60
N ILE A 253 -6.53 -11.73 -6.09
CA ILE A 253 -7.15 -10.40 -6.06
C ILE A 253 -8.18 -10.41 -4.94
N LEU A 254 -7.84 -9.80 -3.82
CA LEU A 254 -8.69 -9.63 -2.66
C LEU A 254 -9.35 -8.26 -2.72
N HIS A 255 -10.66 -8.20 -2.58
CA HIS A 255 -11.39 -6.95 -2.67
C HIS A 255 -12.46 -6.87 -1.59
N GLY A 256 -12.58 -5.72 -0.94
CA GLY A 256 -13.58 -5.50 0.09
C GLY A 256 -14.92 -5.06 -0.49
N SER A 257 -16.04 -5.60 0.02
CA SER A 257 -17.38 -5.15 -0.39
C SER A 257 -17.68 -3.73 0.07
N GLU A 258 -16.98 -3.27 1.10
CA GLU A 258 -17.10 -1.92 1.66
C GLU A 258 -16.01 -0.96 1.19
N ASP A 259 -15.11 -1.37 0.27
CA ASP A 259 -14.10 -0.47 -0.28
C ASP A 259 -14.74 0.84 -0.79
N PRO A 260 -14.36 2.01 -0.22
CA PRO A 260 -14.97 3.26 -0.60
C PRO A 260 -14.27 3.95 -1.78
N ILE A 261 -13.02 3.57 -2.08
CA ILE A 261 -12.20 4.16 -3.14
C ILE A 261 -12.40 3.42 -4.46
N PHE A 262 -12.23 2.11 -4.42
CA PHE A 262 -12.47 1.24 -5.56
C PHE A 262 -13.64 0.32 -5.25
N PRO A 263 -14.87 0.61 -5.76
CA PRO A 263 -15.99 -0.33 -5.63
C PRO A 263 -15.66 -1.71 -6.22
N LYS A 264 -16.44 -2.73 -5.84
CA LYS A 264 -16.15 -4.14 -6.12
C LYS A 264 -15.94 -4.49 -7.59
N ASP A 265 -16.47 -3.71 -8.51
CA ASP A 265 -16.33 -3.89 -9.95
C ASP A 265 -14.88 -3.69 -10.43
N HIS A 266 -14.05 -2.90 -9.71
CA HIS A 266 -12.63 -2.72 -10.00
C HIS A 266 -11.83 -4.01 -9.84
N GLY A 267 -11.97 -4.69 -8.69
CA GLY A 267 -11.28 -5.97 -8.46
C GLY A 267 -11.78 -7.07 -9.41
N TYR A 268 -13.08 -7.06 -9.72
CA TYR A 268 -13.65 -7.98 -10.70
C TYR A 268 -13.08 -7.73 -12.10
N ALA A 269 -13.05 -6.48 -12.57
CA ALA A 269 -12.47 -6.12 -13.86
C ALA A 269 -10.99 -6.52 -13.96
N LEU A 270 -10.21 -6.29 -12.90
CA LEU A 270 -8.81 -6.69 -12.82
C LEU A 270 -8.66 -8.21 -12.99
N SER A 271 -9.55 -9.01 -12.40
CA SER A 271 -9.55 -10.47 -12.51
C SER A 271 -9.85 -10.98 -13.93
N GLN A 272 -10.53 -10.19 -14.75
CA GLN A 272 -10.78 -10.55 -16.15
C GLN A 272 -9.54 -10.34 -17.03
N ILE A 273 -8.59 -9.52 -16.57
CA ILE A 273 -7.35 -9.21 -17.29
C ILE A 273 -6.21 -10.14 -16.88
N ILE A 274 -6.02 -10.36 -15.59
CA ILE A 274 -4.97 -11.25 -15.04
C ILE A 274 -5.43 -12.70 -15.12
N LYS A 275 -5.02 -13.42 -16.15
CA LYS A 275 -5.52 -14.77 -16.47
C LYS A 275 -5.23 -15.80 -15.37
N ASN A 276 -4.05 -15.71 -14.71
CA ASN A 276 -3.67 -16.62 -13.64
C ASN A 276 -4.04 -16.02 -12.26
N SER A 277 -5.31 -15.62 -12.10
CA SER A 277 -5.79 -15.00 -10.88
C SER A 277 -6.99 -15.69 -10.26
N THR A 278 -7.11 -15.57 -8.95
CA THR A 278 -8.32 -15.91 -8.17
C THR A 278 -8.86 -14.61 -7.57
N TYR A 279 -10.13 -14.29 -7.87
CA TYR A 279 -10.83 -13.15 -7.29
C TYR A 279 -11.59 -13.56 -6.03
N LEU A 280 -11.38 -12.84 -4.94
CA LEU A 280 -12.07 -13.03 -3.67
C LEU A 280 -12.69 -11.71 -3.22
N LEU A 281 -14.01 -11.61 -3.29
CA LEU A 281 -14.78 -10.53 -2.67
C LEU A 281 -15.02 -10.89 -1.21
N VAL A 282 -14.60 -10.01 -0.29
CA VAL A 282 -14.77 -10.22 1.16
C VAL A 282 -15.79 -9.25 1.71
N ASP A 283 -16.85 -9.81 2.26
CA ASP A 283 -17.94 -9.01 2.83
C ASP A 283 -17.48 -8.23 4.06
N GLY A 284 -17.89 -6.96 4.15
CA GLY A 284 -17.55 -6.07 5.24
C GLY A 284 -16.10 -5.55 5.27
N MET A 285 -15.23 -5.98 4.33
CA MET A 285 -13.86 -5.48 4.21
C MET A 285 -13.84 -4.15 3.45
N GLY A 286 -12.98 -3.21 3.88
CA GLY A 286 -12.73 -1.94 3.20
C GLY A 286 -11.53 -1.99 2.26
N HIS A 287 -10.85 -0.84 2.15
CA HIS A 287 -9.75 -0.60 1.20
C HIS A 287 -8.36 -0.95 1.76
N ILE A 288 -8.19 -0.97 3.08
CA ILE A 288 -6.89 -1.06 3.74
C ILE A 288 -6.68 -2.43 4.42
N PRO A 289 -5.43 -2.82 4.71
CA PRO A 289 -5.14 -4.07 5.42
C PRO A 289 -5.48 -3.92 6.90
N SER A 290 -6.71 -4.22 7.26
CA SER A 290 -7.23 -4.10 8.62
C SER A 290 -7.04 -5.38 9.45
N ASP A 291 -6.87 -5.21 10.77
CA ASP A 291 -6.54 -6.28 11.72
C ASP A 291 -7.61 -7.39 11.83
N PRO A 292 -8.93 -7.14 11.65
CA PRO A 292 -9.91 -8.22 11.66
C PRO A 292 -9.69 -9.28 10.59
N PHE A 293 -8.93 -8.95 9.54
CA PHE A 293 -8.67 -9.85 8.41
C PHE A 293 -7.25 -10.40 8.36
N TYR A 294 -6.42 -10.21 9.39
CA TYR A 294 -5.03 -10.69 9.40
C TYR A 294 -4.93 -12.20 9.18
N ASP A 295 -5.80 -12.99 9.83
CA ASP A 295 -5.82 -14.45 9.65
C ASP A 295 -6.16 -14.86 8.21
N LEU A 296 -7.06 -14.12 7.54
CA LEU A 296 -7.38 -14.34 6.13
C LEU A 296 -6.18 -14.07 5.23
N TYR A 297 -5.50 -12.93 5.42
CA TYR A 297 -4.30 -12.58 4.65
C TYR A 297 -3.20 -13.63 4.82
N ILE A 298 -2.94 -14.03 6.06
CA ILE A 298 -1.95 -15.05 6.40
C ILE A 298 -2.30 -16.38 5.73
N LYS A 299 -3.56 -16.82 5.81
CA LYS A 299 -4.02 -18.05 5.16
C LYS A 299 -3.77 -18.04 3.65
N ILE A 300 -4.11 -16.92 2.97
CA ILE A 300 -3.90 -16.78 1.52
C ILE A 300 -2.41 -16.82 1.18
N LEU A 301 -1.57 -16.06 1.89
CA LEU A 301 -0.13 -16.00 1.67
C LEU A 301 0.54 -17.37 1.88
N LYS A 302 0.12 -18.12 2.90
CA LYS A 302 0.57 -19.51 3.12
C LYS A 302 0.21 -20.39 1.94
N GLN A 303 -1.03 -20.35 1.46
CA GLN A 303 -1.46 -21.14 0.30
C GLN A 303 -0.65 -20.80 -0.95
N GLN A 304 -0.44 -19.51 -1.24
CA GLN A 304 0.40 -19.06 -2.36
C GLN A 304 1.86 -19.49 -2.22
N SER A 305 2.37 -19.65 -1.00
CA SER A 305 3.76 -20.03 -0.75
C SER A 305 4.00 -21.55 -0.84
N LEU A 306 2.98 -22.33 -1.15
CA LEU A 306 3.07 -23.79 -1.40
C LEU A 306 3.06 -24.12 -2.91
N LEU A 307 2.77 -23.14 -3.77
CA LEU A 307 2.81 -23.26 -5.23
C LEU A 307 4.22 -23.08 -5.77
#